data_6cc7b033c83de32d8f64f7bad925d37e
#
_entry.id   6cc7b033c83de32d8f64f7bad925d37e
#
_cell.length_a   1.000
_cell.length_b   1.000
_cell.length_c   1.000
_cell.angle_alpha   90.00
_cell.angle_beta   90.00
_cell.angle_gamma   90.00
#
_symmetry.space_group_name_H-M   'P 1'
#
loop_
_entity.id
_entity.type
_entity.pdbx_description
1 polymer ?
#
loop_
_entity_poly.entity_id
_entity_poly.type
_entity_poly.pdbx_seq_one_letter_code
_entity_poly.pdbx_strand_id
1 'polypeptide(L)'
;FIATMVVQFIGGARLLETATGLSYQQGLFLFANCVLLYTVIGGFRAVVMTDALQGIIMLIGTGALLAGILIAGDGLPNLIHQLKVIDPKLVSPTGAGDMLTHPFMLSFWILVCVGVVGLPHSALRCFGYRDSKALHRGILIGTVVSALLMLGMHLAGALGRAILPGMDSPDKI
;
A
#
# COMPACT_ATOMS: atom_id res chain seq x y z
N PHE A 1 -12.52 12.93 -3.02
CA PHE A 1 -12.48 12.51 -1.60
C PHE A 1 -13.51 11.41 -1.30
N ILE A 2 -14.81 11.63 -1.60
CA ILE A 2 -15.86 10.62 -1.38
C ILE A 2 -15.55 9.32 -2.13
N ALA A 3 -15.18 9.40 -3.40
CA ALA A 3 -14.81 8.22 -4.20
C ALA A 3 -13.65 7.42 -3.57
N THR A 4 -12.65 8.10 -3.04
CA THR A 4 -11.53 7.45 -2.35
C THR A 4 -11.98 6.73 -1.08
N MET A 5 -12.88 7.34 -0.30
CA MET A 5 -13.46 6.70 0.87
C MET A 5 -14.27 5.45 0.50
N VAL A 6 -15.10 5.54 -0.52
CA VAL A 6 -15.91 4.38 -0.99
C VAL A 6 -15.01 3.20 -1.34
N VAL A 7 -13.91 3.42 -2.07
CA VAL A 7 -12.95 2.35 -2.41
C VAL A 7 -12.35 1.72 -1.15
N GLN A 8 -12.01 2.51 -0.14
CA GLN A 8 -11.47 1.99 1.13
C GLN A 8 -12.50 1.15 1.90
N PHE A 9 -13.76 1.57 1.91
CA PHE A 9 -14.84 0.81 2.55
C PHE A 9 -15.12 -0.51 1.83
N ILE A 10 -15.10 -0.51 0.50
CA ILE A 10 -15.21 -1.74 -0.30
C ILE A 10 -14.04 -2.68 0.00
N GLY A 11 -12.81 -2.17 0.01
CA GLY A 11 -11.62 -2.96 0.32
C GLY A 11 -11.66 -3.57 1.72
N GLY A 12 -12.03 -2.77 2.74
CA GLY A 12 -12.20 -3.25 4.12
C GLY A 12 -13.28 -4.31 4.26
N ALA A 13 -14.41 -4.15 3.57
CA ALA A 13 -15.51 -5.13 3.57
C ALA A 13 -15.10 -6.45 2.91
N ARG A 14 -14.39 -6.41 1.77
CA ARG A 14 -13.86 -7.59 1.09
C ARG A 14 -12.82 -8.33 1.91
N LEU A 15 -11.95 -7.59 2.59
CA LEU A 15 -10.97 -8.17 3.49
C LEU A 15 -11.65 -8.93 4.65
N LEU A 16 -12.69 -8.34 5.26
CA LEU A 16 -13.47 -9.02 6.31
C LEU A 16 -14.20 -10.24 5.77
N GLU A 17 -14.79 -10.16 4.59
CA GLU A 17 -15.44 -11.30 3.93
C GLU A 17 -14.47 -12.48 3.76
N THR A 18 -13.26 -12.22 3.24
CA THR A 18 -12.27 -13.28 3.02
C THR A 18 -11.64 -13.81 4.31
N ALA A 19 -11.44 -12.95 5.30
CA ALA A 19 -10.80 -13.35 6.57
C ALA A 19 -11.74 -14.04 7.55
N THR A 20 -13.03 -13.67 7.55
CA THR A 20 -13.99 -14.15 8.57
C THR A 20 -15.11 -15.02 8.02
N GLY A 21 -15.28 -15.10 6.69
CA GLY A 21 -16.39 -15.79 6.06
C GLY A 21 -17.75 -15.07 6.18
N LEU A 22 -17.77 -13.83 6.66
CA LEU A 22 -18.98 -13.01 6.69
C LEU A 22 -19.42 -12.65 5.26
N SER A 23 -20.72 -12.39 5.06
CA SER A 23 -21.15 -11.84 3.78
C SER A 23 -20.61 -10.43 3.58
N TYR A 24 -20.42 -10.02 2.32
CA TYR A 24 -19.95 -8.67 1.99
C TYR A 24 -20.72 -7.55 2.70
N GLN A 25 -22.05 -7.66 2.76
CA GLN A 25 -22.88 -6.66 3.41
C GLN A 25 -22.64 -6.58 4.93
N GLN A 26 -22.48 -7.74 5.58
CA GLN A 26 -22.16 -7.79 7.02
C GLN A 26 -20.76 -7.23 7.29
N GLY A 27 -19.77 -7.57 6.46
CA GLY A 27 -18.42 -7.03 6.52
C GLY A 27 -18.41 -5.51 6.34
N LEU A 28 -19.15 -5.00 5.37
CA LEU A 28 -19.27 -3.57 5.12
C LEU A 28 -19.91 -2.82 6.31
N PHE A 29 -21.01 -3.35 6.84
CA PHE A 29 -21.69 -2.77 7.99
C PHE A 29 -20.81 -2.77 9.25
N LEU A 30 -20.14 -3.87 9.52
CA LEU A 30 -19.23 -4.00 10.66
C LEU A 30 -18.06 -3.02 10.54
N PHE A 31 -17.40 -3.01 9.39
CA PHE A 31 -16.26 -2.12 9.12
C PHE A 31 -16.66 -0.64 9.24
N ALA A 32 -17.78 -0.25 8.62
CA ALA A 32 -18.27 1.11 8.65
C ALA A 32 -18.59 1.58 10.09
N ASN A 33 -19.26 0.73 10.88
CA ASN A 33 -19.60 1.07 12.26
C ASN A 33 -18.35 1.18 13.14
N CYS A 34 -17.38 0.28 13.00
CA CYS A 34 -16.11 0.36 13.73
C CYS A 34 -15.37 1.67 13.42
N VAL A 35 -15.24 2.03 12.12
CA VAL A 35 -14.59 3.26 11.70
C VAL A 35 -15.35 4.49 12.25
N LEU A 36 -16.66 4.49 12.14
CA LEU A 36 -17.48 5.60 12.63
C LEU A 36 -17.34 5.78 14.14
N LEU A 37 -17.46 4.69 14.89
CA LEU A 37 -17.42 4.73 16.37
C LEU A 37 -16.07 5.25 16.87
N TYR A 38 -14.94 4.69 16.41
CA TYR A 38 -13.66 5.17 16.92
C TYR A 38 -13.34 6.60 16.47
N THR A 39 -13.80 7.00 15.29
CA THR A 39 -13.60 8.37 14.78
C THR A 39 -14.43 9.39 15.55
N VAL A 40 -15.70 9.07 15.83
CA VAL A 40 -16.60 9.97 16.57
C VAL A 40 -16.18 10.10 18.03
N ILE A 41 -15.86 8.99 18.69
CA ILE A 41 -15.49 8.99 20.12
C ILE A 41 -14.08 9.54 20.33
N GLY A 42 -13.13 9.15 19.48
CA GLY A 42 -11.73 9.47 19.68
C GLY A 42 -11.22 10.72 18.96
N GLY A 43 -11.98 11.22 17.99
CA GLY A 43 -11.63 12.39 17.21
C GLY A 43 -10.30 12.26 16.45
N PHE A 44 -9.74 13.40 16.07
CA PHE A 44 -8.50 13.47 15.29
C PHE A 44 -7.30 12.77 15.97
N ARG A 45 -7.20 12.88 17.30
CA ARG A 45 -6.10 12.28 18.06
C ARG A 45 -6.11 10.74 17.99
N ALA A 46 -7.28 10.14 18.14
CA ALA A 46 -7.40 8.68 18.05
C ALA A 46 -7.08 8.19 16.65
N VAL A 47 -7.55 8.89 15.61
CA VAL A 47 -7.21 8.54 14.20
C VAL A 47 -5.70 8.57 13.97
N VAL A 48 -5.01 9.62 14.41
CA VAL A 48 -3.55 9.71 14.25
C VAL A 48 -2.82 8.60 15.02
N MET A 49 -3.27 8.24 16.21
CA MET A 49 -2.67 7.16 17.00
C MET A 49 -2.89 5.79 16.34
N THR A 50 -4.08 5.53 15.84
CA THR A 50 -4.38 4.29 15.10
C THR A 50 -3.59 4.21 13.80
N ASP A 51 -3.47 5.30 13.05
CA ASP A 51 -2.64 5.38 11.84
C ASP A 51 -1.16 5.05 12.13
N ALA A 52 -0.62 5.58 13.24
CA ALA A 52 0.75 5.30 13.64
C ALA A 52 0.96 3.80 13.98
N LEU A 53 0.02 3.21 14.74
CA LEU A 53 0.05 1.78 15.07
C LEU A 53 -0.05 0.93 13.80
N GLN A 54 -0.97 1.24 12.91
CA GLN A 54 -1.11 0.57 11.62
C GLN A 54 0.16 0.66 10.78
N GLY A 55 0.80 1.84 10.75
CA GLY A 55 2.08 2.04 10.04
C GLY A 55 3.18 1.10 10.55
N ILE A 56 3.28 0.90 11.87
CA ILE A 56 4.23 -0.03 12.47
C ILE A 56 3.91 -1.48 12.07
N ILE A 57 2.64 -1.87 12.16
CA ILE A 57 2.20 -3.22 11.76
C ILE A 57 2.48 -3.45 10.26
N MET A 58 2.22 -2.46 9.42
CA MET A 58 2.52 -2.54 7.98
C MET A 58 4.01 -2.71 7.71
N LEU A 59 4.90 -2.00 8.43
CA LEU A 59 6.35 -2.16 8.29
C LEU A 59 6.79 -3.58 8.64
N ILE A 60 6.30 -4.11 9.76
CA ILE A 60 6.60 -5.47 10.20
C ILE A 60 6.06 -6.48 9.19
N GLY A 61 4.80 -6.32 8.75
CA GLY A 61 4.17 -7.20 7.77
C GLY A 61 4.87 -7.19 6.41
N THR A 62 5.26 -6.01 5.92
CA THR A 62 6.01 -5.88 4.67
C THR A 62 7.39 -6.53 4.78
N GLY A 63 8.08 -6.35 5.91
CA GLY A 63 9.36 -7.00 6.17
C GLY A 63 9.23 -8.52 6.22
N ALA A 64 8.24 -9.04 6.93
CA ALA A 64 7.96 -10.47 7.02
C ALA A 64 7.58 -11.07 5.65
N LEU A 65 6.75 -10.37 4.87
CA LEU A 65 6.38 -10.78 3.52
C LEU A 65 7.59 -10.86 2.60
N LEU A 66 8.43 -9.82 2.58
CA LEU A 66 9.66 -9.84 1.77
C LEU A 66 10.61 -10.95 2.20
N ALA A 67 10.81 -11.14 3.50
CA ALA A 67 11.63 -12.23 4.03
C ALA A 67 11.07 -13.59 3.58
N GLY A 68 9.76 -13.80 3.67
CA GLY A 68 9.09 -15.02 3.20
C GLY A 68 9.30 -15.27 1.72
N ILE A 69 9.16 -14.24 0.88
CA ILE A 69 9.39 -14.33 -0.57
C ILE A 69 10.86 -14.68 -0.88
N LEU A 70 11.81 -14.03 -0.20
CA LEU A 70 13.22 -14.30 -0.42
C LEU A 70 13.63 -15.72 0.02
N ILE A 71 13.06 -16.23 1.12
CA ILE A 71 13.29 -17.60 1.59
C ILE A 71 12.66 -18.61 0.63
N ALA A 72 11.40 -18.39 0.22
CA ALA A 72 10.69 -19.29 -0.68
C ALA A 72 11.30 -19.33 -2.10
N GLY A 73 11.95 -18.24 -2.51
CA GLY A 73 12.58 -18.12 -3.81
C GLY A 73 14.08 -18.43 -3.85
N ASP A 74 14.65 -18.96 -2.76
CA ASP A 74 16.10 -19.23 -2.64
C ASP A 74 16.99 -18.00 -2.95
N GLY A 75 16.50 -16.84 -2.52
CA GLY A 75 17.21 -15.58 -2.61
C GLY A 75 16.89 -14.74 -3.84
N LEU A 76 17.29 -13.47 -3.75
CA LEU A 76 17.01 -12.48 -4.81
C LEU A 76 17.57 -12.84 -6.19
N PRO A 77 18.82 -13.38 -6.34
CA PRO A 77 19.34 -13.74 -7.66
C PRO A 77 18.51 -14.79 -8.38
N ASN A 78 18.03 -15.80 -7.64
CA ASN A 78 17.20 -16.86 -8.21
C ASN A 78 15.83 -16.34 -8.65
N LEU A 79 15.19 -15.49 -7.81
CA LEU A 79 13.92 -14.85 -8.15
C LEU A 79 14.02 -13.99 -9.42
N ILE A 80 15.08 -13.20 -9.56
CA ILE A 80 15.33 -12.40 -10.76
C ILE A 80 15.55 -13.32 -11.99
N HIS A 81 16.26 -14.43 -11.81
CA HIS A 81 16.45 -15.40 -12.89
C HIS A 81 15.11 -16.03 -13.32
N GLN A 82 14.27 -16.44 -12.37
CA GLN A 82 12.94 -17.00 -12.66
C GLN A 82 12.04 -15.97 -13.37
N LEU A 83 12.05 -14.70 -12.97
CA LEU A 83 11.32 -13.65 -13.65
C LEU A 83 11.78 -13.46 -15.10
N LYS A 84 13.10 -13.53 -15.35
CA LYS A 84 13.65 -13.46 -16.71
C LYS A 84 13.27 -14.66 -17.58
N VAL A 85 13.10 -15.83 -16.97
CA VAL A 85 12.66 -17.05 -17.69
C VAL A 85 11.18 -16.95 -18.05
N ILE A 86 10.35 -16.36 -17.19
CA ILE A 86 8.91 -16.15 -17.46
C ILE A 86 8.75 -15.13 -18.60
N ASP A 87 9.33 -13.96 -18.45
CA ASP A 87 9.38 -12.91 -19.49
C ASP A 87 10.55 -11.95 -19.19
N PRO A 88 11.54 -11.84 -20.09
CA PRO A 88 12.66 -10.91 -19.91
C PRO A 88 12.24 -9.45 -19.70
N LYS A 89 11.06 -9.06 -20.21
CA LYS A 89 10.50 -7.71 -20.03
C LYS A 89 10.07 -7.42 -18.60
N LEU A 90 9.78 -8.43 -17.76
CA LEU A 90 9.42 -8.25 -16.36
C LEU A 90 10.52 -7.58 -15.52
N VAL A 91 11.76 -7.72 -15.95
CA VAL A 91 12.94 -7.12 -15.30
C VAL A 91 13.35 -5.80 -15.96
N SER A 92 12.62 -5.37 -16.99
CA SER A 92 12.87 -4.09 -17.67
C SER A 92 12.11 -2.94 -16.98
N PRO A 93 12.59 -1.69 -17.06
CA PRO A 93 11.90 -0.54 -16.50
C PRO A 93 10.50 -0.29 -17.06
N THR A 94 10.21 -0.77 -18.26
CA THR A 94 8.91 -0.61 -18.94
C THR A 94 7.95 -1.76 -18.68
N GLY A 95 8.39 -2.83 -18.03
CA GLY A 95 7.56 -3.99 -17.69
C GLY A 95 7.15 -4.86 -18.88
N ALA A 96 6.38 -5.91 -18.59
CA ALA A 96 5.78 -6.78 -19.58
C ALA A 96 4.53 -6.11 -20.17
N GLY A 97 4.58 -5.71 -21.41
CA GLY A 97 3.49 -5.01 -22.08
C GLY A 97 3.83 -3.53 -22.30
N ASP A 98 3.51 -3.06 -23.47
CA ASP A 98 3.88 -1.70 -23.90
C ASP A 98 3.04 -0.57 -23.26
N MET A 99 2.36 -0.85 -22.14
CA MET A 99 1.52 0.11 -21.43
C MET A 99 2.31 1.17 -20.67
N LEU A 100 3.50 0.82 -20.16
CA LEU A 100 4.38 1.73 -19.42
C LEU A 100 5.33 2.47 -20.35
N THR A 101 4.79 3.27 -21.26
CA THR A 101 5.62 4.15 -22.12
C THR A 101 6.30 5.25 -21.29
N HIS A 102 7.44 5.76 -21.75
CA HIS A 102 8.16 6.83 -21.07
C HIS A 102 7.28 8.08 -20.78
N PRO A 103 6.46 8.57 -21.74
CA PRO A 103 5.54 9.68 -21.48
C PRO A 103 4.50 9.35 -20.41
N PHE A 104 3.97 8.12 -20.40
CA PHE A 104 3.03 7.67 -19.39
C PHE A 104 3.68 7.65 -18.01
N MET A 105 4.87 7.10 -17.88
CA MET A 105 5.59 7.07 -16.60
C MET A 105 5.88 8.49 -16.09
N LEU A 106 6.31 9.41 -16.96
CA LEU A 106 6.56 10.80 -16.59
C LEU A 106 5.26 11.48 -16.10
N SER A 107 4.16 11.31 -16.84
CA SER A 107 2.86 11.87 -16.47
C SER A 107 2.36 11.30 -15.13
N PHE A 108 2.53 10.00 -14.92
CA PHE A 108 2.18 9.32 -13.67
C PHE A 108 3.00 9.86 -12.49
N TRP A 109 4.32 10.03 -12.66
CA TRP A 109 5.18 10.61 -11.64
C TRP A 109 4.77 12.03 -11.27
N ILE A 110 4.50 12.87 -12.26
CA ILE A 110 4.02 14.25 -12.03
C ILE A 110 2.69 14.20 -11.28
N LEU A 111 1.74 13.36 -11.70
CA LEU A 111 0.45 13.22 -11.06
C LEU A 111 0.58 12.80 -9.58
N VAL A 112 1.40 11.81 -9.29
CA VAL A 112 1.59 11.31 -7.92
C VAL A 112 2.34 12.34 -7.07
N CYS A 113 3.43 12.92 -7.56
CA CYS A 113 4.23 13.85 -6.77
C CYS A 113 3.51 15.17 -6.49
N VAL A 114 2.77 15.70 -7.47
CA VAL A 114 2.09 17.00 -7.33
C VAL A 114 0.66 16.81 -6.83
N GLY A 115 -0.07 15.82 -7.37
CA GLY A 115 -1.48 15.58 -7.05
C GLY A 115 -1.69 15.20 -5.58
N VAL A 116 -0.82 14.36 -5.01
CA VAL A 116 -0.95 13.91 -3.61
C VAL A 116 -0.75 15.06 -2.63
N VAL A 117 0.12 16.03 -2.94
CA VAL A 117 0.35 17.22 -2.09
C VAL A 117 -0.90 18.11 -2.04
N GLY A 118 -1.65 18.20 -3.13
CA GLY A 118 -2.88 18.98 -3.22
C GLY A 118 -4.11 18.36 -2.54
N LEU A 119 -4.01 17.12 -2.06
CA LEU A 119 -5.15 16.45 -1.43
C LEU A 119 -5.48 17.04 -0.05
N PRO A 120 -6.75 17.36 0.24
CA PRO A 120 -7.14 18.00 1.50
C PRO A 120 -6.73 17.23 2.75
N HIS A 121 -6.72 15.90 2.70
CA HIS A 121 -6.32 15.07 3.84
C HIS A 121 -4.83 15.19 4.17
N SER A 122 -3.97 15.43 3.18
CA SER A 122 -2.54 15.69 3.40
C SER A 122 -2.34 17.05 4.07
N ALA A 123 -3.05 18.08 3.61
CA ALA A 123 -3.01 19.41 4.20
C ALA A 123 -3.53 19.41 5.65
N LEU A 124 -4.65 18.74 5.93
CA LEU A 124 -5.22 18.65 7.28
C LEU A 124 -4.25 18.02 8.29
N ARG A 125 -3.45 17.05 7.87
CA ARG A 125 -2.43 16.45 8.74
C ARG A 125 -1.32 17.43 9.10
N CYS A 126 -0.96 18.35 8.20
CA CYS A 126 0.02 19.39 8.48
C CYS A 126 -0.42 20.40 9.55
N PHE A 127 -1.72 20.63 9.70
CA PHE A 127 -2.24 21.48 10.78
C PHE A 127 -2.23 20.82 12.17
N GLY A 128 -2.06 19.50 12.25
CA GLY A 128 -2.01 18.75 13.51
C GLY A 128 -0.65 18.80 14.22
N TYR A 129 0.39 19.38 13.63
CA TYR A 129 1.71 19.45 14.25
C TYR A 129 1.79 20.58 15.28
N ARG A 130 2.46 20.29 16.40
CA ARG A 130 2.62 21.23 17.51
C ARG A 130 3.51 22.43 17.16
N ASP A 131 4.61 22.18 16.45
CA ASP A 131 5.61 23.19 16.08
C ASP A 131 6.36 22.77 14.81
N SER A 132 7.14 23.71 14.25
CA SER A 132 7.92 23.47 13.02
C SER A 132 8.97 22.37 13.17
N LYS A 133 9.50 22.14 14.38
CA LYS A 133 10.47 21.06 14.62
C LYS A 133 9.79 19.70 14.57
N ALA A 134 8.59 19.60 15.15
CA ALA A 134 7.78 18.39 15.08
C ALA A 134 7.37 18.08 13.63
N LEU A 135 6.99 19.10 12.86
CA LEU A 135 6.69 18.97 11.43
C LEU A 135 7.90 18.44 10.64
N HIS A 136 9.09 19.04 10.84
CA HIS A 136 10.32 18.60 10.17
C HIS A 136 10.67 17.14 10.47
N ARG A 137 10.61 16.74 11.76
CA ARG A 137 10.82 15.35 12.17
C ARG A 137 9.78 14.41 11.55
N GLY A 138 8.51 14.83 11.56
CA GLY A 138 7.43 14.07 10.95
C GLY A 138 7.64 13.85 9.45
N ILE A 139 8.10 14.88 8.72
CA ILE A 139 8.41 14.76 7.29
C ILE A 139 9.55 13.76 7.08
N LEU A 140 10.65 13.86 7.82
CA LEU A 140 11.80 12.96 7.67
C LEU A 140 11.41 11.51 7.96
N ILE A 141 10.77 11.25 9.11
CA ILE A 141 10.33 9.91 9.50
C ILE A 141 9.30 9.38 8.48
N GLY A 142 8.31 10.19 8.14
CA GLY A 142 7.27 9.83 7.19
C GLY A 142 7.83 9.49 5.81
N THR A 143 8.82 10.24 5.32
CA THR A 143 9.47 9.97 4.04
C THR A 143 10.20 8.63 4.07
N VAL A 144 10.97 8.35 5.12
CA VAL A 144 11.70 7.07 5.24
C VAL A 144 10.73 5.89 5.35
N VAL A 145 9.72 6.01 6.20
CA VAL A 145 8.70 4.94 6.39
C VAL A 145 7.93 4.69 5.10
N SER A 146 7.47 5.75 4.43
CA SER A 146 6.75 5.63 3.16
C SER A 146 7.64 5.03 2.07
N ALA A 147 8.90 5.42 1.98
CA ALA A 147 9.85 4.86 1.03
C ALA A 147 10.07 3.35 1.27
N LEU A 148 10.24 2.94 2.52
CA LEU A 148 10.40 1.52 2.88
C LEU A 148 9.14 0.71 2.56
N LEU A 149 7.96 1.22 2.89
CA LEU A 149 6.70 0.54 2.59
C LEU A 149 6.46 0.45 1.09
N MET A 150 6.62 1.55 0.36
CA MET A 150 6.41 1.57 -1.09
C MET A 150 7.39 0.64 -1.80
N LEU A 151 8.67 0.73 -1.50
CA LEU A 151 9.68 -0.15 -2.09
C LEU A 151 9.42 -1.61 -1.73
N GLY A 152 9.13 -1.89 -0.45
CA GLY A 152 8.87 -3.24 0.04
C GLY A 152 7.66 -3.88 -0.62
N MET A 153 6.54 -3.19 -0.69
CA MET A 153 5.31 -3.71 -1.30
C MET A 153 5.46 -3.93 -2.82
N HIS A 154 6.12 -2.99 -3.53
CA HIS A 154 6.37 -3.15 -4.97
C HIS A 154 7.32 -4.30 -5.27
N LEU A 155 8.39 -4.45 -4.47
CA LEU A 155 9.29 -5.60 -4.58
C LEU A 155 8.56 -6.91 -4.25
N ALA A 156 7.74 -6.94 -3.21
CA ALA A 156 6.95 -8.13 -2.87
C ALA A 156 6.01 -8.53 -4.01
N GLY A 157 5.31 -7.57 -4.62
CA GLY A 157 4.45 -7.83 -5.77
C GLY A 157 5.20 -8.33 -6.99
N ALA A 158 6.33 -7.68 -7.34
CA ALA A 158 7.14 -8.07 -8.48
C ALA A 158 7.79 -9.45 -8.31
N LEU A 159 8.39 -9.71 -7.14
CA LEU A 159 9.08 -10.97 -6.85
C LEU A 159 8.09 -12.12 -6.58
N GLY A 160 6.93 -11.83 -6.02
CA GLY A 160 5.88 -12.81 -5.75
C GLY A 160 5.40 -13.53 -7.02
N ARG A 161 5.42 -12.85 -8.17
CA ARG A 161 5.11 -13.48 -9.47
C ARG A 161 6.05 -14.61 -9.84
N ALA A 162 7.31 -14.60 -9.38
CA ALA A 162 8.24 -15.68 -9.63
C ALA A 162 7.88 -16.97 -8.87
N ILE A 163 7.29 -16.82 -7.67
CA ILE A 163 6.93 -17.95 -6.80
C ILE A 163 5.55 -18.53 -7.18
N LEU A 164 4.66 -17.70 -7.72
CA LEU A 164 3.28 -18.05 -8.06
C LEU A 164 3.07 -17.92 -9.59
N PRO A 165 3.70 -18.77 -10.40
CA PRO A 165 3.47 -18.79 -11.84
C PRO A 165 2.07 -19.32 -12.11
N GLY A 166 1.27 -18.60 -12.88
CA GLY A 166 -0.07 -19.05 -13.31
C GLY A 166 -1.25 -18.38 -12.64
N MET A 167 -1.04 -17.32 -11.87
CA MET A 167 -2.14 -16.44 -11.47
C MET A 167 -2.50 -15.50 -12.63
N ASP A 168 -3.46 -15.92 -13.43
CA ASP A 168 -3.97 -15.13 -14.58
C ASP A 168 -4.83 -13.94 -14.15
N SER A 169 -5.16 -13.82 -12.87
CA SER A 169 -5.88 -12.67 -12.33
C SER A 169 -5.37 -12.29 -10.94
N PRO A 170 -5.02 -11.00 -10.72
CA PRO A 170 -4.52 -10.51 -9.44
C PRO A 170 -5.53 -10.59 -8.30
N ASP A 171 -6.80 -10.84 -8.61
CA ASP A 171 -7.90 -10.89 -7.64
C ASP A 171 -8.01 -12.23 -6.87
N LYS A 172 -7.08 -13.17 -7.12
CA LYS A 172 -7.10 -14.52 -6.50
C LYS A 172 -6.03 -14.71 -5.42
N ILE A 173 -5.42 -13.60 -4.98
CA ILE A 173 -4.45 -13.61 -3.86
C ILE A 173 -5.17 -13.44 -2.55
#